data_b8fdd7639d64cd78c949089e38cbf9b5
#
_entry.id   b8fdd7639d64cd78c949089e38cbf9b5
#
_cell.length_a   1.000
_cell.length_b   1.000
_cell.length_c   1.000
_cell.angle_alpha   90.00
_cell.angle_beta   90.00
_cell.angle_gamma   90.00
#
_symmetry.space_group_name_H-M   'P 1'
#
loop_
_entity.id
_entity.type
_entity.pdbx_description
1 polymer ?
#
loop_
_entity_poly.entity_id
_entity_poly.type
_entity_poly.pdbx_seq_one_letter_code
_entity_poly.pdbx_strand_id
1 'polypeptide(L)'
;MNLRAYQSDAVAWVGGRRMSCIVAPAGAGKTVIAAAIVERFGLMFGRCAWLANTRDQCDQAKVALAQIALPLGNQVEVGCYGSFSTLAGFDLVILDECHHLPSRTVYLLIQTLEPHARLVGFTATPKHSNPERNEVMRQVFSDGFHVIQKADVMEAGGLVAGRLQVLKTSEHGAFDDQIEAEVKRKMGGRFYGSMKDERERQLRNQVTHDILRANHQRNALIVATADAHLASGAKVLVLVGTVEHAELLASAINGAAACFSKMGMKRRRETIGAFKDSESAVRCLVATSLADEGLDCPVASVVIMACGGREFGRVIQRVGRVMRPHADKRSGLIIELEDAGARTAYNQHKSRLKVYRTEGYT
;
A
#
# COMPACT_ATOMS: atom_id res chain seq x y z
N MET A 1 1.81 25.49 8.72
CA MET A 1 1.11 24.54 7.82
C MET A 1 -0.40 24.63 8.04
N ASN A 2 -1.24 24.57 6.97
CA ASN A 2 -2.71 24.60 7.14
C ASN A 2 -3.21 23.15 7.29
N LEU A 3 -3.59 22.75 8.51
CA LEU A 3 -4.04 21.40 8.83
C LEU A 3 -5.57 21.33 8.80
N ARG A 4 -6.09 20.18 8.37
CA ARG A 4 -7.51 19.81 8.56
C ARG A 4 -7.79 19.53 10.05
N ALA A 5 -9.05 19.64 10.49
CA ALA A 5 -9.41 19.47 11.90
C ALA A 5 -8.83 18.16 12.51
N TYR A 6 -9.10 17.00 11.89
CA TYR A 6 -8.58 15.72 12.36
C TYR A 6 -7.05 15.63 12.39
N GLN A 7 -6.35 16.37 11.52
CA GLN A 7 -4.88 16.44 11.53
C GLN A 7 -4.39 17.27 12.71
N SER A 8 -5.04 18.41 12.97
CA SER A 8 -4.75 19.24 14.13
C SER A 8 -4.97 18.49 15.45
N ASP A 9 -6.08 17.72 15.54
CA ASP A 9 -6.41 16.89 16.69
C ASP A 9 -5.35 15.81 16.92
N ALA A 10 -4.90 15.15 15.86
CA ALA A 10 -3.83 14.15 15.94
C ALA A 10 -2.50 14.75 16.43
N VAL A 11 -2.12 15.94 15.94
CA VAL A 11 -0.93 16.67 16.40
C VAL A 11 -1.07 17.07 17.87
N ALA A 12 -2.23 17.58 18.28
CA ALA A 12 -2.50 17.96 19.66
C ALA A 12 -2.45 16.73 20.59
N TRP A 13 -3.01 15.60 20.16
CA TRP A 13 -3.05 14.35 20.92
C TRP A 13 -1.63 13.82 21.25
N VAL A 14 -0.68 13.94 20.32
CA VAL A 14 0.73 13.55 20.54
C VAL A 14 1.41 14.41 21.62
N GLY A 15 0.96 15.64 21.85
CA GLY A 15 1.63 16.63 22.70
C GLY A 15 1.94 16.16 24.12
N GLY A 16 1.04 15.38 24.74
CA GLY A 16 1.23 14.85 26.09
C GLY A 16 1.81 13.42 26.16
N ARG A 17 2.23 12.84 25.04
CA ARG A 17 2.59 11.41 24.92
C ARG A 17 3.99 11.21 24.38
N ARG A 18 4.69 10.24 24.94
CA ARG A 18 6.06 9.94 24.56
C ARG A 18 6.16 8.79 23.55
N MET A 19 5.41 7.72 23.76
CA MET A 19 5.44 6.49 22.96
C MET A 19 4.06 6.26 22.34
N SER A 20 3.77 6.92 21.23
CA SER A 20 2.42 7.01 20.67
C SER A 20 2.35 6.59 19.21
N CYS A 21 1.17 6.12 18.76
CA CYS A 21 0.94 5.72 17.38
C CYS A 21 -0.32 6.40 16.81
N ILE A 22 -0.19 6.98 15.63
CA ILE A 22 -1.32 7.50 14.85
C ILE A 22 -1.71 6.48 13.81
N VAL A 23 -2.93 5.97 13.94
CA VAL A 23 -3.55 5.06 12.98
C VAL A 23 -4.41 5.91 12.04
N ALA A 24 -4.02 6.00 10.78
CA ALA A 24 -4.69 6.85 9.82
C ALA A 24 -4.85 6.15 8.47
N PRO A 25 -6.03 6.22 7.84
CA PRO A 25 -6.26 5.61 6.54
C PRO A 25 -5.29 6.15 5.47
N ALA A 26 -5.13 5.38 4.39
CA ALA A 26 -4.38 5.87 3.23
C ALA A 26 -5.08 7.12 2.68
N GLY A 27 -4.31 8.19 2.46
CA GLY A 27 -4.87 9.48 2.01
C GLY A 27 -5.19 10.48 3.13
N ALA A 28 -5.15 10.09 4.41
CA ALA A 28 -5.34 11.01 5.52
C ALA A 28 -4.22 12.07 5.69
N GLY A 29 -3.15 11.98 4.90
CA GLY A 29 -2.02 12.91 4.99
C GLY A 29 -1.10 12.63 6.18
N LYS A 30 -0.79 11.36 6.45
CA LYS A 30 0.17 10.93 7.51
C LYS A 30 1.47 11.72 7.47
N THR A 31 2.02 11.93 6.27
CA THR A 31 3.26 12.70 6.06
C THR A 31 3.09 14.18 6.47
N VAL A 32 1.90 14.77 6.21
CA VAL A 32 1.57 16.14 6.63
C VAL A 32 1.48 16.25 8.15
N ILE A 33 0.79 15.28 8.79
CA ILE A 33 0.68 15.23 10.26
C ILE A 33 2.06 15.06 10.88
N ALA A 34 2.91 14.17 10.35
CA ALA A 34 4.26 13.93 10.83
C ALA A 34 5.13 15.19 10.70
N ALA A 35 5.08 15.90 9.58
CA ALA A 35 5.78 17.17 9.40
C ALA A 35 5.29 18.23 10.40
N ALA A 36 3.97 18.33 10.64
CA ALA A 36 3.41 19.24 11.64
C ALA A 36 3.82 18.90 13.09
N ILE A 37 3.98 17.60 13.39
CA ILE A 37 4.55 17.16 14.69
C ILE A 37 6.00 17.61 14.82
N VAL A 38 6.81 17.43 13.77
CA VAL A 38 8.19 17.92 13.73
C VAL A 38 8.22 19.44 13.86
N GLU A 39 7.35 20.19 13.15
CA GLU A 39 7.24 21.64 13.26
C GLU A 39 6.92 22.09 14.70
N ARG A 40 5.93 21.45 15.32
CA ARG A 40 5.45 21.85 16.65
C ARG A 40 6.39 21.46 17.78
N PHE A 41 7.00 20.30 17.69
CA PHE A 41 7.79 19.73 18.78
C PHE A 41 9.29 19.68 18.49
N GLY A 42 9.71 19.70 17.23
CA GLY A 42 11.11 19.60 16.83
C GLY A 42 11.97 20.76 17.37
N LEU A 43 11.40 21.96 17.53
CA LEU A 43 12.07 23.08 18.16
C LEU A 43 12.35 22.89 19.68
N MET A 44 11.53 22.04 20.32
CA MET A 44 11.66 21.72 21.75
C MET A 44 12.59 20.52 21.98
N PHE A 45 12.83 19.73 20.96
CA PHE A 45 13.60 18.47 21.00
C PHE A 45 14.77 18.58 20.02
N GLY A 46 15.95 18.89 20.40
CA GLY A 46 17.16 19.09 19.61
C GLY A 46 17.27 18.32 18.28
N ARG A 47 17.45 16.99 18.29
CA ARG A 47 17.63 16.17 17.09
C ARG A 47 16.40 15.30 16.79
N CYS A 48 15.96 15.32 15.53
CA CYS A 48 14.83 14.52 15.06
C CYS A 48 15.29 13.49 14.02
N ALA A 49 14.74 12.27 14.08
CA ALA A 49 14.87 11.27 13.04
C ALA A 49 13.50 10.95 12.42
N TRP A 50 13.47 10.79 11.11
CA TRP A 50 12.29 10.32 10.39
C TRP A 50 12.65 9.08 9.60
N LEU A 51 12.13 7.93 10.02
CA LEU A 51 12.39 6.62 9.44
C LEU A 51 11.22 6.21 8.55
N ALA A 52 11.53 5.81 7.33
CA ALA A 52 10.57 5.30 6.35
C ALA A 52 11.01 3.94 5.80
N ASN A 53 10.11 3.23 5.13
CA ASN A 53 10.42 1.91 4.59
C ASN A 53 11.16 1.98 3.25
N THR A 54 10.87 2.99 2.43
CA THR A 54 11.44 3.14 1.08
C THR A 54 12.04 4.51 0.84
N ARG A 55 12.95 4.58 -0.15
CA ARG A 55 13.55 5.86 -0.58
C ARG A 55 12.51 6.86 -1.07
N ASP A 56 11.49 6.40 -1.81
CA ASP A 56 10.42 7.28 -2.31
C ASP A 56 9.61 7.90 -1.14
N GLN A 57 9.40 7.16 -0.03
CA GLN A 57 8.81 7.70 1.20
C GLN A 57 9.74 8.70 1.90
N CYS A 58 11.04 8.44 1.92
CA CYS A 58 12.02 9.41 2.43
C CYS A 58 11.99 10.70 1.61
N ASP A 59 11.90 10.64 0.29
CA ASP A 59 11.81 11.82 -0.57
C ASP A 59 10.50 12.58 -0.33
N GLN A 60 9.38 11.89 -0.13
CA GLN A 60 8.11 12.51 0.26
C GLN A 60 8.20 13.21 1.63
N ALA A 61 8.87 12.59 2.60
CA ALA A 61 9.11 13.19 3.92
C ALA A 61 9.95 14.47 3.80
N LYS A 62 11.03 14.47 3.01
CA LYS A 62 11.85 15.66 2.74
C LYS A 62 11.05 16.78 2.07
N VAL A 63 10.19 16.45 1.09
CA VAL A 63 9.31 17.43 0.46
C VAL A 63 8.34 18.04 1.47
N ALA A 64 7.75 17.23 2.36
CA ALA A 64 6.84 17.72 3.39
C ALA A 64 7.58 18.62 4.41
N LEU A 65 8.79 18.23 4.81
CA LEU A 65 9.64 19.05 5.70
C LEU A 65 10.05 20.39 5.06
N ALA A 66 10.27 20.43 3.76
CA ALA A 66 10.58 21.68 3.05
C ALA A 66 9.38 22.66 3.00
N GLN A 67 8.17 22.21 3.26
CA GLN A 67 6.96 23.05 3.32
C GLN A 67 6.72 23.67 4.71
N ILE A 68 7.44 23.23 5.72
CA ILE A 68 7.36 23.81 7.06
C ILE A 68 8.47 24.84 7.26
N ALA A 69 8.12 25.97 7.89
CA ALA A 69 9.05 27.06 8.15
C ALA A 69 9.96 26.71 9.35
N LEU A 70 10.82 25.71 9.18
CA LEU A 70 11.79 25.36 10.22
C LEU A 70 13.14 25.98 9.88
N PRO A 71 13.76 26.72 10.81
CA PRO A 71 15.21 27.02 10.78
C PRO A 71 16.05 25.74 10.99
N LEU A 72 15.47 24.56 10.84
CA LEU A 72 15.92 23.26 11.29
C LEU A 72 16.47 22.36 10.17
N GLY A 73 16.81 22.86 9.01
CA GLY A 73 17.27 22.04 7.87
C GLY A 73 18.35 20.99 8.20
N ASN A 74 19.09 21.18 9.30
CA ASN A 74 20.16 20.27 9.75
C ASN A 74 19.78 19.43 10.99
N GLN A 75 18.55 19.54 11.52
CA GLN A 75 18.15 18.84 12.75
C GLN A 75 17.23 17.64 12.50
N VAL A 76 16.73 17.47 11.28
CA VAL A 76 15.89 16.31 10.93
C VAL A 76 16.63 15.39 9.98
N GLU A 77 17.01 14.22 10.48
CA GLU A 77 17.62 13.17 9.66
C GLU A 77 16.52 12.26 9.08
N VAL A 78 16.42 12.19 7.75
CA VAL A 78 15.44 11.37 7.04
C VAL A 78 16.14 10.22 6.35
N GLY A 79 15.74 8.98 6.66
CA GLY A 79 16.32 7.79 6.04
C GLY A 79 15.44 6.55 6.11
N CYS A 80 15.86 5.51 5.39
CA CYS A 80 15.21 4.21 5.51
C CYS A 80 15.54 3.54 6.85
N TYR A 81 14.68 2.64 7.34
CA TYR A 81 14.92 1.88 8.57
C TYR A 81 16.32 1.27 8.64
N GLY A 82 16.81 0.69 7.54
CA GLY A 82 18.12 0.05 7.48
C GLY A 82 19.32 1.01 7.37
N SER A 83 19.11 2.32 7.24
CA SER A 83 20.20 3.32 7.21
C SER A 83 20.61 3.81 8.61
N PHE A 84 19.81 3.50 9.63
CA PHE A 84 20.10 3.85 11.02
C PHE A 84 20.69 2.66 11.74
N SER A 85 21.84 2.84 12.37
CA SER A 85 22.47 1.84 13.25
C SER A 85 22.04 2.02 14.71
N THR A 86 21.63 3.23 15.09
CA THR A 86 21.17 3.60 16.44
C THR A 86 20.21 4.78 16.38
N LEU A 87 19.34 4.90 17.37
CA LEU A 87 18.49 6.07 17.61
C LEU A 87 18.93 6.86 18.85
N ALA A 88 20.06 6.49 19.47
CA ALA A 88 20.65 7.25 20.56
C ALA A 88 20.99 8.68 20.09
N GLY A 89 20.69 9.65 20.93
CA GLY A 89 20.90 11.09 20.66
C GLY A 89 19.86 11.74 19.76
N PHE A 90 18.76 11.04 19.43
CA PHE A 90 17.56 11.66 18.86
C PHE A 90 16.50 11.85 19.94
N ASP A 91 15.93 13.04 19.99
CA ASP A 91 14.91 13.42 20.97
C ASP A 91 13.48 13.17 20.47
N LEU A 92 13.28 13.23 19.14
CA LEU A 92 12.03 12.90 18.47
C LEU A 92 12.29 11.95 17.32
N VAL A 93 11.57 10.83 17.31
CA VAL A 93 11.64 9.84 16.25
C VAL A 93 10.25 9.62 15.62
N ILE A 94 10.16 9.81 14.31
CA ILE A 94 8.99 9.51 13.50
C ILE A 94 9.22 8.17 12.82
N LEU A 95 8.28 7.23 12.99
CA LEU A 95 8.28 5.94 12.28
C LEU A 95 7.13 5.90 11.28
N ASP A 96 7.42 6.08 10.00
CA ASP A 96 6.40 5.88 8.95
C ASP A 96 6.21 4.40 8.65
N GLU A 97 4.95 3.97 8.44
CA GLU A 97 4.55 2.57 8.30
C GLU A 97 5.06 1.67 9.44
N CYS A 98 4.86 2.14 10.68
CA CYS A 98 5.36 1.51 11.90
C CYS A 98 4.85 0.07 12.15
N HIS A 99 3.93 -0.46 11.34
CA HIS A 99 3.56 -1.89 11.37
C HIS A 99 4.74 -2.81 11.02
N HIS A 100 5.84 -2.28 10.46
CA HIS A 100 7.10 -3.02 10.30
C HIS A 100 7.92 -3.16 11.60
N LEU A 101 7.57 -2.42 12.66
CA LEU A 101 8.27 -2.43 13.95
C LEU A 101 8.46 -3.83 14.56
N PRO A 102 7.50 -4.76 14.46
CA PRO A 102 7.69 -6.12 15.00
C PRO A 102 8.73 -6.98 14.26
N SER A 103 9.43 -6.43 13.24
CA SER A 103 10.62 -7.09 12.69
C SER A 103 11.79 -6.96 13.68
N ARG A 104 12.61 -8.03 13.79
CA ARG A 104 13.74 -8.04 14.74
C ARG A 104 14.66 -6.84 14.58
N THR A 105 14.96 -6.45 13.35
CA THR A 105 15.89 -5.33 13.07
C THR A 105 15.32 -4.00 13.57
N VAL A 106 14.05 -3.70 13.25
CA VAL A 106 13.42 -2.44 13.67
C VAL A 106 13.19 -2.42 15.18
N TYR A 107 12.77 -3.54 15.76
CA TYR A 107 12.59 -3.66 17.21
C TYR A 107 13.90 -3.37 17.97
N LEU A 108 15.03 -3.98 17.57
CA LEU A 108 16.33 -3.73 18.18
C LEU A 108 16.78 -2.28 18.01
N LEU A 109 16.49 -1.67 16.87
CA LEU A 109 16.79 -0.25 16.65
C LEU A 109 16.01 0.64 17.63
N ILE A 110 14.73 0.37 17.87
CA ILE A 110 13.91 1.11 18.85
C ILE A 110 14.45 0.97 20.28
N GLN A 111 15.07 -0.14 20.65
CA GLN A 111 15.65 -0.34 21.97
C GLN A 111 16.87 0.59 22.24
N THR A 112 17.42 1.24 21.20
CA THR A 112 18.51 2.22 21.37
C THR A 112 18.03 3.62 21.67
N LEU A 113 16.69 3.85 21.74
CA LEU A 113 16.12 5.16 22.12
C LEU A 113 16.44 5.51 23.56
N GLU A 114 16.82 6.78 23.75
CA GLU A 114 17.00 7.33 25.07
C GLU A 114 15.67 7.38 25.85
N PRO A 115 15.70 7.23 27.20
CA PRO A 115 14.50 7.24 28.02
C PRO A 115 13.64 8.49 27.91
N HIS A 116 14.23 9.63 27.58
CA HIS A 116 13.54 10.91 27.40
C HIS A 116 12.99 11.12 25.98
N ALA A 117 13.48 10.35 25.01
CA ALA A 117 13.11 10.50 23.61
C ALA A 117 11.63 10.19 23.37
N ARG A 118 11.07 10.87 22.39
CA ARG A 118 9.68 10.70 21.95
C ARG A 118 9.63 9.88 20.66
N LEU A 119 8.75 8.88 20.62
CA LEU A 119 8.50 8.04 19.47
C LEU A 119 7.06 8.21 18.98
N VAL A 120 6.89 8.57 17.72
CA VAL A 120 5.58 8.68 17.08
C VAL A 120 5.52 7.79 15.87
N GLY A 121 4.71 6.72 15.94
CA GLY A 121 4.46 5.80 14.85
C GLY A 121 3.29 6.23 13.98
N PHE A 122 3.37 5.94 12.69
CA PHE A 122 2.28 6.12 11.73
C PHE A 122 2.00 4.82 10.99
N THR A 123 0.74 4.42 10.91
CA THR A 123 0.33 3.26 10.11
C THR A 123 -1.13 3.37 9.67
N ALA A 124 -1.47 2.74 8.55
CA ALA A 124 -2.87 2.51 8.16
C ALA A 124 -3.41 1.19 8.72
N THR A 125 -2.52 0.28 9.12
CA THR A 125 -2.85 -1.12 9.47
C THR A 125 -2.17 -1.50 10.79
N PRO A 126 -2.76 -1.14 11.95
CA PRO A 126 -2.14 -1.38 13.25
C PRO A 126 -2.20 -2.85 13.69
N LYS A 127 -3.04 -3.67 13.02
CA LYS A 127 -3.26 -5.07 13.38
C LYS A 127 -2.51 -6.02 12.45
N HIS A 128 -1.76 -6.94 13.03
CA HIS A 128 -1.15 -8.08 12.36
C HIS A 128 -2.01 -9.32 12.52
N SER A 129 -1.89 -10.27 11.59
CA SER A 129 -2.48 -11.60 11.72
C SER A 129 -1.84 -12.43 12.84
N ASN A 130 -0.58 -12.13 13.22
CA ASN A 130 0.12 -12.75 14.34
C ASN A 130 -0.14 -11.94 15.63
N PRO A 131 -0.74 -12.56 16.69
CA PRO A 131 -1.00 -11.91 17.98
C PRO A 131 0.25 -11.37 18.68
N GLU A 132 1.38 -12.08 18.60
CA GLU A 132 2.65 -11.65 19.23
C GLU A 132 3.14 -10.32 18.66
N ARG A 133 2.99 -10.12 17.35
CA ARG A 133 3.34 -8.84 16.71
C ARG A 133 2.45 -7.70 17.17
N ASN A 134 1.17 -7.97 17.42
CA ASN A 134 0.25 -6.98 17.99
C ASN A 134 0.66 -6.61 19.41
N GLU A 135 1.17 -7.58 20.18
CA GLU A 135 1.66 -7.32 21.53
C GLU A 135 2.90 -6.42 21.52
N VAL A 136 3.87 -6.69 20.65
CA VAL A 136 5.05 -5.81 20.46
C VAL A 136 4.62 -4.38 20.14
N MET A 137 3.64 -4.19 19.26
CA MET A 137 3.13 -2.86 18.94
C MET A 137 2.53 -2.16 20.17
N ARG A 138 1.75 -2.87 21.01
CA ARG A 138 1.18 -2.30 22.24
C ARG A 138 2.24 -1.96 23.29
N GLN A 139 3.26 -2.80 23.43
CA GLN A 139 4.35 -2.56 24.38
C GLN A 139 5.19 -1.34 23.99
N VAL A 140 5.52 -1.19 22.71
CA VAL A 140 6.30 -0.04 22.24
C VAL A 140 5.47 1.24 22.29
N PHE A 141 4.24 1.23 21.79
CA PHE A 141 3.36 2.39 21.82
C PHE A 141 2.50 2.40 23.09
N SER A 142 3.16 2.44 24.25
CA SER A 142 2.55 2.33 25.58
C SER A 142 1.58 3.46 25.91
N ASP A 143 1.74 4.65 25.33
CA ASP A 143 0.86 5.81 25.51
C ASP A 143 -0.37 5.77 24.59
N GLY A 144 -0.50 4.70 23.79
CA GLY A 144 -1.71 4.33 23.06
C GLY A 144 -1.71 4.69 21.58
N PHE A 145 -2.91 4.54 21.01
CA PHE A 145 -3.16 4.70 19.58
C PHE A 145 -4.25 5.75 19.36
N HIS A 146 -3.96 6.76 18.55
CA HIS A 146 -4.95 7.70 18.05
C HIS A 146 -5.47 7.24 16.70
N VAL A 147 -6.77 6.96 16.60
CA VAL A 147 -7.38 6.43 15.37
C VAL A 147 -8.12 7.56 14.67
N ILE A 148 -7.62 7.98 13.52
CA ILE A 148 -8.32 8.89 12.61
C ILE A 148 -9.37 8.08 11.84
N GLN A 149 -10.64 8.47 11.99
CA GLN A 149 -11.73 7.77 11.30
C GLN A 149 -11.74 8.12 9.82
N LYS A 150 -12.07 7.15 8.98
CA LYS A 150 -12.18 7.35 7.53
C LYS A 150 -13.27 8.37 7.19
N ALA A 151 -14.35 8.40 7.96
CA ALA A 151 -15.44 9.36 7.82
C ALA A 151 -14.93 10.81 7.94
N ASP A 152 -14.12 11.11 8.96
CA ASP A 152 -13.56 12.44 9.18
C ASP A 152 -12.66 12.88 8.00
N VAL A 153 -11.89 11.92 7.46
CA VAL A 153 -11.03 12.19 6.28
C VAL A 153 -11.86 12.46 5.03
N MET A 154 -12.97 11.74 4.84
CA MET A 154 -13.89 11.95 3.71
C MET A 154 -14.63 13.28 3.82
N GLU A 155 -15.16 13.60 5.00
CA GLU A 155 -15.86 14.88 5.27
C GLU A 155 -14.92 16.07 5.03
N ALA A 156 -13.68 15.96 5.45
CA ALA A 156 -12.66 16.99 5.18
C ALA A 156 -12.11 16.98 3.74
N GLY A 157 -12.67 16.16 2.82
CA GLY A 157 -12.24 16.09 1.42
C GLY A 157 -10.85 15.46 1.23
N GLY A 158 -10.39 14.63 2.17
CA GLY A 158 -9.12 13.89 2.07
C GLY A 158 -9.22 12.58 1.32
N LEU A 159 -10.44 12.05 1.18
CA LEU A 159 -10.76 10.85 0.42
C LEU A 159 -12.06 11.05 -0.35
N VAL A 160 -12.19 10.36 -1.48
CA VAL A 160 -13.46 10.27 -2.23
C VAL A 160 -14.17 8.96 -1.89
N ALA A 161 -15.48 8.92 -2.14
CA ALA A 161 -16.25 7.70 -2.00
C ALA A 161 -15.73 6.61 -2.94
N GLY A 162 -15.68 5.36 -2.45
CA GLY A 162 -15.26 4.21 -3.24
C GLY A 162 -16.44 3.27 -3.50
N ARG A 163 -16.57 2.80 -4.74
CA ARG A 163 -17.52 1.77 -5.16
C ARG A 163 -16.76 0.50 -5.49
N LEU A 164 -17.38 -0.65 -5.21
CA LEU A 164 -16.85 -1.96 -5.53
C LEU A 164 -17.70 -2.61 -6.62
N GLN A 165 -17.05 -3.11 -7.66
CA GLN A 165 -17.66 -3.95 -8.68
C GLN A 165 -16.91 -5.29 -8.70
N VAL A 166 -17.65 -6.41 -8.70
CA VAL A 166 -17.07 -7.74 -8.81
C VAL A 166 -17.36 -8.29 -10.20
N LEU A 167 -16.32 -8.76 -10.89
CA LEU A 167 -16.42 -9.40 -12.20
C LEU A 167 -16.06 -10.88 -12.10
N LYS A 168 -16.99 -11.74 -12.43
CA LYS A 168 -16.76 -13.19 -12.51
C LYS A 168 -15.95 -13.52 -13.77
N THR A 169 -14.83 -14.20 -13.62
CA THR A 169 -13.91 -14.52 -14.72
C THR A 169 -14.08 -15.94 -15.26
N SER A 170 -14.63 -16.85 -14.46
CA SER A 170 -14.76 -18.27 -14.80
C SER A 170 -15.79 -18.97 -13.93
N GLU A 171 -16.27 -20.14 -14.36
CA GLU A 171 -17.11 -21.00 -13.53
C GLU A 171 -16.32 -21.61 -12.36
N HIS A 172 -17.05 -21.98 -11.31
CA HIS A 172 -16.44 -22.49 -10.08
C HIS A 172 -15.70 -23.81 -10.33
N GLY A 173 -14.43 -23.88 -9.90
CA GLY A 173 -13.62 -25.09 -10.00
C GLY A 173 -13.10 -25.43 -11.40
N ALA A 174 -13.34 -24.62 -12.41
CA ALA A 174 -12.98 -24.90 -13.80
C ALA A 174 -11.49 -25.25 -14.03
N PHE A 175 -10.60 -24.82 -13.16
CA PHE A 175 -9.15 -25.04 -13.27
C PHE A 175 -8.57 -25.92 -12.15
N ASP A 176 -9.39 -26.39 -11.20
CA ASP A 176 -8.88 -27.12 -10.02
C ASP A 176 -8.12 -28.40 -10.41
N ASP A 177 -8.65 -29.20 -11.36
CA ASP A 177 -7.99 -30.42 -11.84
C ASP A 177 -6.66 -30.12 -12.55
N GLN A 178 -6.61 -29.09 -13.36
CA GLN A 178 -5.40 -28.65 -14.04
C GLN A 178 -4.34 -28.17 -13.03
N ILE A 179 -4.75 -27.42 -12.02
CA ILE A 179 -3.87 -26.96 -10.94
C ILE A 179 -3.31 -28.15 -10.17
N GLU A 180 -4.16 -29.12 -9.82
CA GLU A 180 -3.76 -30.31 -9.06
C GLU A 180 -2.73 -31.13 -9.83
N ALA A 181 -2.99 -31.39 -11.13
CA ALA A 181 -2.07 -32.12 -12.00
C ALA A 181 -0.70 -31.42 -12.11
N GLU A 182 -0.69 -30.11 -12.29
CA GLU A 182 0.54 -29.34 -12.43
C GLU A 182 1.33 -29.23 -11.11
N VAL A 183 0.64 -29.09 -9.98
CA VAL A 183 1.24 -29.11 -8.65
C VAL A 183 1.91 -30.48 -8.41
N LYS A 184 1.20 -31.58 -8.69
CA LYS A 184 1.73 -32.94 -8.55
C LYS A 184 2.96 -33.14 -9.44
N ARG A 185 2.92 -32.64 -10.68
CA ARG A 185 4.05 -32.71 -11.62
C ARG A 185 5.28 -31.98 -11.10
N LYS A 186 5.09 -30.76 -10.52
CA LYS A 186 6.17 -29.89 -10.03
C LYS A 186 6.67 -30.24 -8.61
N MET A 187 5.94 -31.08 -7.86
CA MET A 187 6.31 -31.48 -6.48
C MET A 187 7.52 -32.42 -6.43
N GLY A 188 8.23 -32.65 -7.53
CA GLY A 188 9.41 -33.52 -7.59
C GLY A 188 10.37 -33.30 -6.40
N GLY A 189 10.76 -34.41 -5.72
CA GLY A 189 11.64 -34.42 -4.55
C GLY A 189 10.98 -35.05 -3.31
N ARG A 190 11.81 -35.50 -2.34
CA ARG A 190 11.32 -36.04 -1.07
C ARG A 190 11.26 -34.93 -0.03
N PHE A 191 10.06 -34.43 0.23
CA PHE A 191 9.77 -33.52 1.34
C PHE A 191 8.97 -34.27 2.40
N TYR A 192 9.17 -33.97 3.68
CA TYR A 192 8.50 -34.62 4.81
C TYR A 192 7.91 -33.60 5.77
N GLY A 193 6.77 -33.96 6.40
CA GLY A 193 6.10 -33.16 7.42
C GLY A 193 5.72 -31.75 6.97
N SER A 194 5.83 -30.77 7.86
CA SER A 194 5.45 -29.36 7.64
C SER A 194 6.16 -28.69 6.47
N MET A 195 7.37 -29.12 6.12
CA MET A 195 8.10 -28.62 4.95
C MET A 195 7.42 -29.03 3.63
N LYS A 196 6.82 -30.22 3.58
CA LYS A 196 6.06 -30.67 2.42
C LYS A 196 4.81 -29.81 2.23
N ASP A 197 4.06 -29.59 3.29
CA ASP A 197 2.82 -28.84 3.27
C ASP A 197 3.04 -27.38 2.87
N GLU A 198 4.10 -26.75 3.40
CA GLU A 198 4.48 -25.38 3.05
C GLU A 198 4.90 -25.28 1.58
N ARG A 199 5.72 -26.21 1.10
CA ARG A 199 6.17 -26.26 -0.29
C ARG A 199 5.01 -26.48 -1.26
N GLU A 200 4.10 -27.39 -0.94
CA GLU A 200 2.90 -27.64 -1.73
C GLU A 200 2.01 -26.40 -1.78
N ARG A 201 1.80 -25.73 -0.65
CA ARG A 201 1.02 -24.50 -0.57
C ARG A 201 1.61 -23.38 -1.44
N GLN A 202 2.93 -23.17 -1.38
CA GLN A 202 3.63 -22.18 -2.19
C GLN A 202 3.51 -22.51 -3.67
N LEU A 203 3.74 -23.77 -4.04
CA LEU A 203 3.66 -24.24 -5.42
C LEU A 203 2.23 -24.11 -5.98
N ARG A 204 1.23 -24.47 -5.18
CA ARG A 204 -0.19 -24.33 -5.55
C ARG A 204 -0.56 -22.87 -5.82
N ASN A 205 -0.11 -21.95 -4.99
CA ASN A 205 -0.29 -20.52 -5.24
C ASN A 205 0.36 -20.09 -6.56
N GLN A 206 1.61 -20.48 -6.79
CA GLN A 206 2.34 -20.14 -8.01
C GLN A 206 1.62 -20.69 -9.26
N VAL A 207 1.29 -21.98 -9.28
CA VAL A 207 0.60 -22.64 -10.40
C VAL A 207 -0.76 -21.99 -10.66
N THR A 208 -1.52 -21.69 -9.61
CA THR A 208 -2.80 -20.99 -9.74
C THR A 208 -2.63 -19.65 -10.46
N HIS A 209 -1.66 -18.84 -10.06
CA HIS A 209 -1.42 -17.55 -10.68
C HIS A 209 -0.89 -17.67 -12.11
N ASP A 210 -0.08 -18.69 -12.40
CA ASP A 210 0.42 -18.96 -13.76
C ASP A 210 -0.72 -19.32 -14.71
N ILE A 211 -1.65 -20.18 -14.29
CA ILE A 211 -2.83 -20.57 -15.07
C ILE A 211 -3.75 -19.37 -15.31
N LEU A 212 -4.06 -18.59 -14.28
CA LEU A 212 -4.94 -17.42 -14.39
C LEU A 212 -4.34 -16.34 -15.30
N ARG A 213 -3.02 -16.11 -15.22
CA ARG A 213 -2.31 -15.16 -16.07
C ARG A 213 -2.33 -15.59 -17.54
N ALA A 214 -2.21 -16.89 -17.81
CA ALA A 214 -2.26 -17.44 -19.17
C ALA A 214 -3.68 -17.55 -19.74
N ASN A 215 -4.72 -17.34 -18.93
CA ASN A 215 -6.10 -17.52 -19.37
C ASN A 215 -6.55 -16.36 -20.29
N HIS A 216 -6.77 -16.68 -21.56
CA HIS A 216 -7.14 -15.70 -22.59
C HIS A 216 -8.49 -15.04 -22.33
N GLN A 217 -9.49 -15.77 -21.86
CA GLN A 217 -10.83 -15.21 -21.58
C GLN A 217 -10.78 -14.21 -20.43
N ARG A 218 -10.03 -14.54 -19.37
CA ARG A 218 -9.80 -13.65 -18.25
C ARG A 218 -9.09 -12.36 -18.70
N ASN A 219 -8.04 -12.49 -19.49
CA ASN A 219 -7.30 -11.34 -20.00
C ASN A 219 -8.15 -10.48 -20.94
N ALA A 220 -8.94 -11.09 -21.83
CA ALA A 220 -9.89 -10.38 -22.69
C ALA A 220 -10.93 -9.58 -21.87
N LEU A 221 -11.44 -10.16 -20.76
CA LEU A 221 -12.36 -9.46 -19.86
C LEU A 221 -11.68 -8.25 -19.19
N ILE A 222 -10.44 -8.38 -18.75
CA ILE A 222 -9.67 -7.27 -18.17
C ILE A 222 -9.48 -6.15 -19.21
N VAL A 223 -9.08 -6.51 -20.44
CA VAL A 223 -8.87 -5.54 -21.52
C VAL A 223 -10.18 -4.83 -21.86
N ALA A 224 -11.26 -5.56 -22.12
CA ALA A 224 -12.56 -4.99 -22.43
C ALA A 224 -13.09 -4.07 -21.32
N THR A 225 -12.87 -4.47 -20.07
CA THR A 225 -13.25 -3.64 -18.90
C THR A 225 -12.44 -2.35 -18.83
N ALA A 226 -11.12 -2.44 -19.04
CA ALA A 226 -10.26 -1.27 -19.06
C ALA A 226 -10.65 -0.32 -20.19
N ASP A 227 -10.81 -0.83 -21.41
CA ASP A 227 -11.18 -0.04 -22.60
C ASP A 227 -12.54 0.64 -22.45
N ALA A 228 -13.54 -0.02 -21.86
CA ALA A 228 -14.84 0.57 -21.57
C ALA A 228 -14.74 1.79 -20.65
N HIS A 229 -13.91 1.71 -19.60
CA HIS A 229 -13.68 2.84 -18.69
C HIS A 229 -12.83 3.93 -19.32
N LEU A 230 -11.85 3.59 -20.14
CA LEU A 230 -11.06 4.55 -20.91
C LEU A 230 -11.94 5.34 -21.89
N ALA A 231 -12.87 4.67 -22.57
CA ALA A 231 -13.84 5.30 -23.48
C ALA A 231 -14.77 6.29 -22.74
N SER A 232 -15.08 6.05 -21.46
CA SER A 232 -15.83 6.99 -20.61
C SER A 232 -14.99 8.15 -20.05
N GLY A 233 -13.73 8.27 -20.45
CA GLY A 233 -12.83 9.34 -20.01
C GLY A 233 -12.07 9.04 -18.72
N ALA A 234 -12.24 7.87 -18.10
CA ALA A 234 -11.53 7.50 -16.88
C ALA A 234 -10.03 7.31 -17.12
N LYS A 235 -9.21 7.52 -16.10
CA LYS A 235 -7.84 6.98 -16.03
C LYS A 235 -7.86 5.68 -15.21
N VAL A 236 -7.30 4.62 -15.80
CA VAL A 236 -7.39 3.26 -15.27
C VAL A 236 -6.04 2.80 -14.73
N LEU A 237 -6.03 2.22 -13.54
CA LEU A 237 -4.88 1.52 -12.96
C LEU A 237 -5.18 0.02 -12.93
N VAL A 238 -4.37 -0.80 -13.62
CA VAL A 238 -4.48 -2.27 -13.59
C VAL A 238 -3.33 -2.82 -12.75
N LEU A 239 -3.65 -3.50 -11.65
CA LEU A 239 -2.64 -4.09 -10.77
C LEU A 239 -2.49 -5.58 -11.07
N VAL A 240 -1.27 -5.98 -11.43
CA VAL A 240 -0.91 -7.35 -11.81
C VAL A 240 0.19 -7.93 -10.92
N GLY A 241 0.37 -9.25 -10.96
CA GLY A 241 1.34 -9.95 -10.12
C GLY A 241 2.75 -10.06 -10.71
N THR A 242 2.90 -9.97 -12.04
CA THR A 242 4.19 -10.21 -12.72
C THR A 242 4.45 -9.22 -13.84
N VAL A 243 5.73 -9.10 -14.23
CA VAL A 243 6.17 -8.20 -15.31
C VAL A 243 5.58 -8.64 -16.64
N GLU A 244 5.64 -9.93 -16.94
CA GLU A 244 5.14 -10.49 -18.21
C GLU A 244 3.64 -10.23 -18.37
N HIS A 245 2.87 -10.29 -17.28
CA HIS A 245 1.44 -9.97 -17.32
C HIS A 245 1.19 -8.47 -17.49
N ALA A 246 2.07 -7.61 -16.93
CA ALA A 246 1.98 -6.17 -17.14
C ALA A 246 2.23 -5.81 -18.60
N GLU A 247 3.25 -6.39 -19.22
CA GLU A 247 3.59 -6.15 -20.62
C GLU A 247 2.49 -6.68 -21.57
N LEU A 248 1.97 -7.89 -21.30
CA LEU A 248 0.88 -8.49 -22.09
C LEU A 248 -0.37 -7.60 -22.07
N LEU A 249 -0.85 -7.19 -20.90
CA LEU A 249 -2.05 -6.36 -20.81
C LEU A 249 -1.82 -4.95 -21.35
N ALA A 250 -0.64 -4.36 -21.11
CA ALA A 250 -0.32 -3.03 -21.63
C ALA A 250 -0.23 -3.00 -23.16
N SER A 251 0.18 -4.10 -23.81
CA SER A 251 0.17 -4.20 -25.27
C SER A 251 -1.23 -4.38 -25.86
N ALA A 252 -2.19 -4.88 -25.09
CA ALA A 252 -3.55 -5.17 -25.52
C ALA A 252 -4.56 -4.03 -25.22
N ILE A 253 -4.29 -3.18 -24.21
CA ILE A 253 -5.18 -2.08 -23.83
C ILE A 253 -4.73 -0.79 -24.52
N ASN A 254 -5.66 -0.08 -25.16
CA ASN A 254 -5.36 1.17 -25.85
C ASN A 254 -4.88 2.29 -24.87
N GLY A 255 -3.77 2.94 -25.24
CA GLY A 255 -3.20 4.01 -24.42
C GLY A 255 -2.66 3.52 -23.07
N ALA A 256 -2.29 2.25 -22.98
CA ALA A 256 -1.69 1.68 -21.78
C ALA A 256 -0.17 1.71 -21.79
N ALA A 257 0.42 1.84 -20.60
CA ALA A 257 1.86 1.69 -20.39
C ALA A 257 2.12 0.72 -19.21
N ALA A 258 3.10 -0.18 -19.37
CA ALA A 258 3.52 -1.06 -18.29
C ALA A 258 4.47 -0.33 -17.34
N CYS A 259 4.33 -0.61 -16.01
CA CYS A 259 5.17 -0.05 -14.96
C CYS A 259 5.56 -1.14 -13.95
N PHE A 260 6.86 -1.38 -13.78
CA PHE A 260 7.37 -2.42 -12.87
C PHE A 260 8.76 -2.06 -12.32
N SER A 261 9.16 -2.71 -11.22
CA SER A 261 10.38 -2.37 -10.47
C SER A 261 11.68 -2.58 -11.26
N LYS A 262 11.71 -3.55 -12.19
CA LYS A 262 12.89 -3.82 -13.04
C LYS A 262 13.13 -2.75 -14.10
N MET A 263 12.15 -1.87 -14.37
CA MET A 263 12.41 -0.66 -15.17
C MET A 263 13.36 0.23 -14.39
N GLY A 264 14.36 0.80 -15.05
CA GLY A 264 15.24 1.80 -14.43
C GLY A 264 14.43 2.97 -13.86
N MET A 265 14.88 3.55 -12.75
CA MET A 265 14.15 4.61 -12.01
C MET A 265 13.71 5.78 -12.91
N LYS A 266 14.54 6.18 -13.87
CA LYS A 266 14.21 7.26 -14.81
C LYS A 266 12.98 6.91 -15.65
N ARG A 267 12.99 5.76 -16.32
CA ARG A 267 11.88 5.31 -17.17
C ARG A 267 10.59 5.12 -16.37
N ARG A 268 10.69 4.60 -15.14
CA ARG A 268 9.53 4.46 -14.23
C ARG A 268 8.91 5.81 -13.92
N ARG A 269 9.73 6.82 -13.57
CA ARG A 269 9.25 8.19 -13.30
C ARG A 269 8.60 8.83 -14.52
N GLU A 270 9.20 8.67 -15.71
CA GLU A 270 8.65 9.13 -16.98
C GLU A 270 7.29 8.49 -17.28
N THR A 271 7.16 7.17 -17.13
CA THR A 271 5.91 6.44 -17.34
C THR A 271 4.80 6.89 -16.38
N ILE A 272 5.13 7.03 -15.10
CA ILE A 272 4.18 7.52 -14.08
C ILE A 272 3.84 8.98 -14.35
N GLY A 273 4.80 9.81 -14.76
CA GLY A 273 4.57 11.20 -15.14
C GLY A 273 3.62 11.32 -16.31
N ALA A 274 3.83 10.54 -17.37
CA ALA A 274 2.94 10.49 -18.52
C ALA A 274 1.51 10.03 -18.13
N PHE A 275 1.36 9.06 -17.22
CA PHE A 275 0.04 8.65 -16.73
C PHE A 275 -0.65 9.76 -15.93
N LYS A 276 0.09 10.60 -15.19
CA LYS A 276 -0.45 11.72 -14.41
C LYS A 276 -0.87 12.89 -15.29
N ASP A 277 -0.21 13.10 -16.40
CA ASP A 277 -0.46 14.19 -17.32
C ASP A 277 -1.81 14.02 -18.06
N SER A 278 -2.67 15.03 -18.00
CA SER A 278 -3.99 15.04 -18.64
C SER A 278 -3.91 15.00 -20.16
N GLU A 279 -2.87 15.61 -20.74
CA GLU A 279 -2.68 15.72 -22.19
C GLU A 279 -1.97 14.50 -22.80
N SER A 280 -1.43 13.63 -21.96
CA SER A 280 -0.73 12.43 -22.39
C SER A 280 -1.65 11.39 -23.02
N ALA A 281 -1.15 10.68 -24.03
CA ALA A 281 -1.83 9.49 -24.59
C ALA A 281 -1.90 8.31 -23.59
N VAL A 282 -1.09 8.32 -22.53
CA VAL A 282 -1.10 7.26 -21.50
C VAL A 282 -2.27 7.48 -20.56
N ARG A 283 -3.36 6.73 -20.79
CA ARG A 283 -4.59 6.77 -20.01
C ARG A 283 -4.78 5.55 -19.10
N CYS A 284 -4.02 4.48 -19.34
CA CYS A 284 -4.00 3.28 -18.51
C CYS A 284 -2.59 2.99 -18.03
N LEU A 285 -2.44 2.68 -16.75
CA LEU A 285 -1.18 2.21 -16.17
C LEU A 285 -1.35 0.76 -15.72
N VAL A 286 -0.59 -0.16 -16.33
CA VAL A 286 -0.55 -1.57 -15.89
C VAL A 286 0.69 -1.77 -15.04
N ALA A 287 0.50 -1.97 -13.72
CA ALA A 287 1.60 -1.95 -12.77
C ALA A 287 1.70 -3.27 -11.98
N THR A 288 2.93 -3.71 -11.71
CA THR A 288 3.16 -4.82 -10.77
C THR A 288 3.05 -4.34 -9.33
N SER A 289 2.78 -5.29 -8.42
CA SER A 289 2.64 -5.01 -6.97
C SER A 289 3.91 -4.41 -6.33
N LEU A 290 5.08 -4.61 -6.94
CA LEU A 290 6.33 -3.98 -6.49
C LEU A 290 6.40 -2.47 -6.80
N ALA A 291 5.51 -1.96 -7.63
CA ALA A 291 5.29 -0.53 -7.79
C ALA A 291 4.39 0.06 -6.68
N ASP A 292 3.84 -0.80 -5.78
CA ASP A 292 2.87 -0.38 -4.77
C ASP A 292 3.42 0.62 -3.76
N GLU A 293 4.68 0.50 -3.35
CA GLU A 293 5.23 1.30 -2.24
C GLU A 293 5.64 2.73 -2.62
N GLY A 294 5.55 3.13 -3.88
CA GLY A 294 5.88 4.50 -4.34
C GLY A 294 4.89 5.08 -5.36
N LEU A 295 3.88 4.28 -5.77
CA LEU A 295 2.96 4.69 -6.83
C LEU A 295 1.85 5.60 -6.28
N ASP A 296 2.06 6.89 -6.27
CA ASP A 296 1.03 7.89 -5.98
C ASP A 296 0.34 8.34 -7.28
N CYS A 297 -0.88 7.85 -7.52
CA CYS A 297 -1.65 8.12 -8.73
C CYS A 297 -3.09 8.56 -8.40
N PRO A 298 -3.29 9.75 -7.80
CA PRO A 298 -4.63 10.27 -7.47
C PRO A 298 -5.50 10.49 -8.70
N VAL A 299 -4.89 10.65 -9.86
CA VAL A 299 -5.59 10.81 -11.15
C VAL A 299 -6.39 9.55 -11.55
N ALA A 300 -5.99 8.35 -11.09
CA ALA A 300 -6.73 7.12 -11.40
C ALA A 300 -8.10 7.14 -10.71
N SER A 301 -9.17 7.00 -11.50
CA SER A 301 -10.54 6.89 -11.00
C SER A 301 -11.04 5.44 -10.94
N VAL A 302 -10.37 4.53 -11.64
CA VAL A 302 -10.67 3.09 -11.67
C VAL A 302 -9.41 2.30 -11.34
N VAL A 303 -9.55 1.28 -10.49
CA VAL A 303 -8.51 0.27 -10.28
C VAL A 303 -9.06 -1.11 -10.57
N ILE A 304 -8.34 -1.88 -11.40
CA ILE A 304 -8.65 -3.29 -11.69
C ILE A 304 -7.64 -4.16 -10.92
N MET A 305 -8.16 -4.99 -10.01
CA MET A 305 -7.36 -5.87 -9.16
C MET A 305 -7.12 -7.21 -9.86
N ALA A 306 -6.19 -7.23 -10.82
CA ALA A 306 -5.84 -8.43 -11.59
C ALA A 306 -4.73 -9.28 -10.93
N CYS A 307 -4.21 -8.85 -9.77
CA CYS A 307 -3.22 -9.57 -8.98
C CYS A 307 -3.87 -10.42 -7.89
N GLY A 308 -3.21 -11.52 -7.52
CA GLY A 308 -3.58 -12.33 -6.35
C GLY A 308 -3.10 -11.73 -5.03
N GLY A 309 -3.30 -12.49 -3.94
CA GLY A 309 -2.92 -12.15 -2.58
C GLY A 309 -4.11 -11.78 -1.70
N ARG A 310 -3.92 -11.86 -0.39
CA ARG A 310 -4.96 -11.62 0.62
C ARG A 310 -4.48 -10.74 1.79
N GLU A 311 -3.26 -10.22 1.72
CA GLU A 311 -2.73 -9.39 2.80
C GLU A 311 -3.52 -8.09 2.91
N PHE A 312 -4.19 -7.92 4.04
CA PHE A 312 -5.07 -6.81 4.37
C PHE A 312 -4.42 -5.44 4.10
N GLY A 313 -3.21 -5.23 4.59
CA GLY A 313 -2.50 -3.96 4.45
C GLY A 313 -2.23 -3.59 2.99
N ARG A 314 -1.80 -4.55 2.17
CA ARG A 314 -1.54 -4.30 0.74
C ARG A 314 -2.81 -3.96 -0.04
N VAL A 315 -3.92 -4.65 0.25
CA VAL A 315 -5.21 -4.36 -0.40
C VAL A 315 -5.66 -2.94 -0.09
N ILE A 316 -5.63 -2.54 1.19
CA ILE A 316 -6.00 -1.17 1.61
C ILE A 316 -5.10 -0.12 0.96
N GLN A 317 -3.78 -0.33 0.97
CA GLN A 317 -2.84 0.62 0.39
C GLN A 317 -3.07 0.82 -1.12
N ARG A 318 -3.32 -0.28 -1.86
CA ARG A 318 -3.63 -0.24 -3.29
C ARG A 318 -4.88 0.56 -3.60
N VAL A 319 -5.96 0.21 -2.91
CA VAL A 319 -7.26 0.87 -3.08
C VAL A 319 -7.22 2.33 -2.61
N GLY A 320 -6.58 2.60 -1.48
CA GLY A 320 -6.46 3.94 -0.91
C GLY A 320 -5.84 4.97 -1.86
N ARG A 321 -5.01 4.53 -2.82
CA ARG A 321 -4.43 5.41 -3.84
C ARG A 321 -5.46 5.93 -4.84
N VAL A 322 -6.42 5.08 -5.20
CA VAL A 322 -7.54 5.42 -6.08
C VAL A 322 -8.61 6.21 -5.34
N MET A 323 -8.64 6.19 -4.02
CA MET A 323 -9.59 6.99 -3.21
C MET A 323 -9.06 8.39 -2.89
N ARG A 324 -7.87 8.77 -3.34
CA ARG A 324 -7.36 10.14 -3.16
C ARG A 324 -8.13 11.13 -4.04
N PRO A 325 -8.43 12.34 -3.54
CA PRO A 325 -9.08 13.36 -4.31
C PRO A 325 -8.22 13.80 -5.51
N HIS A 326 -8.89 14.13 -6.60
CA HIS A 326 -8.32 14.80 -7.77
C HIS A 326 -9.37 15.75 -8.34
N ALA A 327 -8.98 16.79 -9.07
CA ALA A 327 -9.84 17.91 -9.48
C ALA A 327 -11.20 17.47 -10.03
N ASP A 328 -11.24 16.48 -10.92
CA ASP A 328 -12.47 16.03 -11.60
C ASP A 328 -13.04 14.71 -11.04
N LYS A 329 -12.51 14.25 -9.89
CA LYS A 329 -12.83 12.93 -9.37
C LYS A 329 -13.86 12.98 -8.25
N ARG A 330 -15.08 12.52 -8.52
CA ARG A 330 -16.17 12.43 -7.55
C ARG A 330 -16.16 11.13 -6.74
N SER A 331 -15.68 10.02 -7.33
CA SER A 331 -15.59 8.70 -6.68
C SER A 331 -14.49 7.87 -7.30
N GLY A 332 -14.03 6.85 -6.58
CA GLY A 332 -13.14 5.80 -7.09
C GLY A 332 -13.91 4.51 -7.31
N LEU A 333 -13.58 3.77 -8.36
CA LEU A 333 -14.14 2.45 -8.64
C LEU A 333 -13.07 1.36 -8.45
N ILE A 334 -13.38 0.37 -7.62
CA ILE A 334 -12.60 -0.85 -7.45
C ILE A 334 -13.26 -1.93 -8.27
N ILE A 335 -12.53 -2.52 -9.21
CA ILE A 335 -12.97 -3.70 -9.96
C ILE A 335 -12.18 -4.89 -9.44
N GLU A 336 -12.88 -5.77 -8.75
CA GLU A 336 -12.34 -6.99 -8.17
C GLU A 336 -12.68 -8.18 -9.09
N LEU A 337 -11.69 -9.01 -9.41
CA LEU A 337 -11.90 -10.22 -10.20
C LEU A 337 -12.25 -11.41 -9.31
N GLU A 338 -13.40 -12.03 -9.56
CA GLU A 338 -13.81 -13.30 -8.96
C GLU A 338 -13.30 -14.46 -9.81
N ASP A 339 -12.09 -14.90 -9.53
CA ASP A 339 -11.46 -16.05 -10.19
C ASP A 339 -11.97 -17.37 -9.58
N ALA A 340 -13.29 -17.64 -9.71
CA ALA A 340 -13.96 -18.78 -9.11
C ALA A 340 -13.50 -20.14 -9.66
N GLY A 341 -12.90 -20.16 -10.85
CA GLY A 341 -12.36 -21.38 -11.48
C GLY A 341 -11.18 -22.00 -10.76
N ALA A 342 -10.52 -21.26 -9.87
CA ALA A 342 -9.41 -21.74 -9.06
C ALA A 342 -9.71 -21.53 -7.57
N ARG A 343 -9.89 -22.60 -6.80
CA ARG A 343 -10.26 -22.56 -5.37
C ARG A 343 -9.34 -21.66 -4.54
N THR A 344 -8.04 -21.69 -4.81
CA THR A 344 -7.05 -20.85 -4.12
C THR A 344 -7.31 -19.37 -4.37
N ALA A 345 -7.50 -18.95 -5.62
CA ALA A 345 -7.76 -17.58 -6.00
C ALA A 345 -9.12 -17.10 -5.49
N TYR A 346 -10.14 -17.96 -5.54
CA TYR A 346 -11.47 -17.68 -5.00
C TYR A 346 -11.45 -17.43 -3.47
N ASN A 347 -10.68 -18.21 -2.73
CA ASN A 347 -10.50 -17.98 -1.29
C ASN A 347 -9.76 -16.65 -0.99
N GLN A 348 -8.79 -16.29 -1.82
CA GLN A 348 -8.13 -14.98 -1.74
C GLN A 348 -9.10 -13.84 -2.07
N HIS A 349 -9.92 -13.98 -3.10
CA HIS A 349 -10.99 -13.05 -3.45
C HIS A 349 -11.96 -12.85 -2.27
N LYS A 350 -12.48 -13.92 -1.66
CA LYS A 350 -13.35 -13.81 -0.47
C LYS A 350 -12.69 -13.06 0.70
N SER A 351 -11.38 -13.25 0.87
CA SER A 351 -10.63 -12.52 1.90
C SER A 351 -10.54 -11.03 1.58
N ARG A 352 -10.31 -10.66 0.31
CA ARG A 352 -10.30 -9.25 -0.13
C ARG A 352 -11.69 -8.60 -0.01
N LEU A 353 -12.76 -9.32 -0.33
CA LEU A 353 -14.12 -8.81 -0.14
C LEU A 353 -14.43 -8.44 1.31
N LYS A 354 -13.92 -9.23 2.28
CA LYS A 354 -14.05 -8.87 3.70
C LYS A 354 -13.34 -7.56 4.00
N VAL A 355 -12.16 -7.35 3.44
CA VAL A 355 -11.40 -6.10 3.58
C VAL A 355 -12.18 -4.93 3.00
N TYR A 356 -12.68 -5.05 1.77
CA TYR A 356 -13.46 -3.97 1.13
C TYR A 356 -14.69 -3.59 1.95
N ARG A 357 -15.44 -4.57 2.46
CA ARG A 357 -16.61 -4.32 3.31
C ARG A 357 -16.25 -3.65 4.64
N THR A 358 -15.17 -4.09 5.29
CA THR A 358 -14.67 -3.46 6.53
C THR A 358 -14.28 -2.00 6.29
N GLU A 359 -13.75 -1.70 5.12
CA GLU A 359 -13.41 -0.34 4.69
C GLU A 359 -14.60 0.46 4.15
N GLY A 360 -15.82 -0.10 4.15
CA GLY A 360 -17.03 0.58 3.69
C GLY A 360 -17.13 0.76 2.18
N TYR A 361 -16.45 -0.08 1.39
CA TYR A 361 -16.63 -0.12 -0.05
C TYR A 361 -17.79 -1.07 -0.40
N THR A 362 -18.77 -0.57 -1.13
CA THR A 362 -20.01 -1.29 -1.52
C THR A 362 -20.23 -1.20 -3.02
#